data_b0805f55de51cb83967b0de4cfabefc0
#
_entry.id   b0805f55de51cb83967b0de4cfabefc0
#
_cell.length_a   1.000
_cell.length_b   1.000
_cell.length_c   1.000
_cell.angle_alpha   90.00
_cell.angle_beta   90.00
_cell.angle_gamma   90.00
#
_symmetry.space_group_name_H-M   'P 1'
#
loop_
_entity.id
_entity.type
_entity.pdbx_description
1 polymer ?
#
loop_
_entity_poly.entity_id
_entity_poly.type
_entity_poly.pdbx_seq_one_letter_code
_entity_poly.pdbx_strand_id
1 'polypeptide(L)'
;MQFRLEDAISILSRTPAAVDTLVRGLPEPWLHANEGPETWSPFDVVGHLVAGERTDWVPRLRMILEHGDQRAFEPFNRVAMFEESKGKSIAELLDTFATLRAQNLETVRALQLEPKDMTRPGKHPSLGSVTLEQLLATWVTHDMTHLAQISRVIAKQFTDEVGPWREYIGVLNR
;
A
#
# COMPACT_ATOMS: atom_id res chain seq x y z
N MET A 1 19.86 -6.38 -5.14
CA MET A 1 19.11 -7.65 -5.06
C MET A 1 18.28 -7.74 -6.33
N GLN A 2 18.27 -8.86 -7.02
CA GLN A 2 17.43 -9.07 -8.19
C GLN A 2 15.99 -9.36 -7.74
N PHE A 3 15.00 -8.88 -8.49
CA PHE A 3 13.59 -9.15 -8.19
C PHE A 3 13.27 -10.65 -8.31
N ARG A 4 12.50 -11.17 -7.36
CA ARG A 4 11.96 -12.53 -7.37
C ARG A 4 10.51 -12.48 -6.91
N LEU A 5 9.62 -13.09 -7.68
CA LEU A 5 8.19 -13.07 -7.39
C LEU A 5 7.84 -13.71 -6.03
N GLU A 6 8.52 -14.80 -5.68
CA GLU A 6 8.32 -15.49 -4.41
C GLU A 6 8.66 -14.59 -3.21
N ASP A 7 9.74 -13.79 -3.33
CA ASP A 7 10.15 -12.84 -2.29
C ASP A 7 9.11 -11.72 -2.16
N ALA A 8 8.63 -11.19 -3.29
CA ALA A 8 7.56 -10.20 -3.31
C ALA A 8 6.29 -10.72 -2.64
N ILE A 9 5.81 -11.91 -3.01
CA ILE A 9 4.64 -12.55 -2.39
C ILE A 9 4.87 -12.78 -0.89
N SER A 10 6.07 -13.21 -0.51
CA SER A 10 6.43 -13.43 0.90
C SER A 10 6.35 -12.15 1.73
N ILE A 11 6.81 -11.01 1.19
CA ILE A 11 6.73 -9.70 1.86
C ILE A 11 5.27 -9.22 1.91
N LEU A 12 4.59 -9.21 0.78
CA LEU A 12 3.21 -8.75 0.66
C LEU A 12 2.25 -9.51 1.57
N SER A 13 2.48 -10.80 1.78
CA SER A 13 1.65 -11.61 2.67
C SER A 13 1.76 -11.22 4.16
N ARG A 14 2.81 -10.51 4.55
CA ARG A 14 3.04 -10.06 5.94
C ARG A 14 2.47 -8.67 6.22
N THR A 15 2.27 -7.87 5.19
CA THR A 15 1.82 -6.47 5.36
C THR A 15 0.52 -6.34 6.15
N PRO A 16 -0.55 -7.14 5.88
CA PRO A 16 -1.79 -6.99 6.65
C PRO A 16 -1.59 -7.17 8.15
N ALA A 17 -0.85 -8.20 8.57
CA ALA A 17 -0.57 -8.45 9.99
C ALA A 17 0.30 -7.34 10.60
N ALA A 18 1.25 -6.79 9.85
CA ALA A 18 2.10 -5.70 10.31
C ALA A 18 1.28 -4.41 10.53
N VAL A 19 0.42 -4.05 9.57
CA VAL A 19 -0.49 -2.90 9.70
C VAL A 19 -1.46 -3.10 10.86
N ASP A 20 -2.06 -4.28 10.96
CA ASP A 20 -2.98 -4.67 12.03
C ASP A 20 -2.35 -4.46 13.41
N THR A 21 -1.14 -4.97 13.60
CA THR A 21 -0.40 -4.85 14.86
C THR A 21 -0.09 -3.39 15.22
N LEU A 22 0.12 -2.53 14.23
CA LEU A 22 0.41 -1.11 14.45
C LEU A 22 -0.82 -0.31 14.87
N VAL A 23 -2.02 -0.65 14.38
CA VAL A 23 -3.17 0.26 14.51
C VAL A 23 -4.41 -0.35 15.16
N ARG A 24 -4.61 -1.69 15.14
CA ARG A 24 -5.79 -2.30 15.75
C ARG A 24 -5.82 -2.03 17.27
N GLY A 25 -6.93 -1.50 17.73
CA GLY A 25 -7.15 -1.20 19.15
C GLY A 25 -6.50 0.09 19.64
N LEU A 26 -5.87 0.89 18.76
CA LEU A 26 -5.49 2.25 19.13
C LEU A 26 -6.75 3.11 19.38
N PRO A 27 -6.69 4.04 20.34
CA PRO A 27 -7.75 5.02 20.55
C PRO A 27 -8.00 5.88 19.30
N GLU A 28 -9.26 6.28 19.07
CA GLU A 28 -9.68 7.11 17.93
C GLU A 28 -8.80 8.34 17.66
N PRO A 29 -8.33 9.11 18.67
CA PRO A 29 -7.45 10.25 18.41
C PRO A 29 -6.15 9.86 17.69
N TRP A 30 -5.61 8.64 17.94
CA TRP A 30 -4.41 8.14 17.27
C TRP A 30 -4.66 7.68 15.84
N LEU A 31 -5.84 7.11 15.62
CA LEU A 31 -6.25 6.63 14.30
C LEU A 31 -6.48 7.78 13.32
N HIS A 32 -6.92 8.94 13.82
CA HIS A 32 -7.26 10.12 13.02
C HIS A 32 -6.23 11.26 13.12
N ALA A 33 -5.17 11.11 13.92
CA ALA A 33 -4.07 12.06 13.94
C ALA A 33 -3.33 12.06 12.60
N ASN A 34 -2.83 13.22 12.19
CA ASN A 34 -2.04 13.38 10.98
C ASN A 34 -0.84 14.34 11.19
N GLU A 35 -0.06 14.58 10.16
CA GLU A 35 1.15 15.42 10.22
C GLU A 35 0.91 16.88 9.81
N GLY A 36 -0.36 17.27 9.64
CA GLY A 36 -0.77 18.60 9.21
C GLY A 36 -1.74 18.59 8.03
N PRO A 37 -2.11 19.76 7.50
CA PRO A 37 -3.06 19.86 6.39
C PRO A 37 -2.66 18.99 5.20
N GLU A 38 -3.66 18.37 4.56
CA GLU A 38 -3.50 17.54 3.37
C GLU A 38 -2.63 16.27 3.55
N THR A 39 -2.33 15.90 4.81
CA THR A 39 -1.65 14.63 5.12
C THR A 39 -2.64 13.57 5.61
N TRP A 40 -2.25 12.31 5.52
CA TRP A 40 -3.11 11.18 5.84
C TRP A 40 -2.87 10.69 7.27
N SER A 41 -3.96 10.38 7.94
CA SER A 41 -3.96 9.65 9.21
C SER A 41 -3.70 8.14 9.01
N PRO A 42 -3.38 7.38 10.07
CA PRO A 42 -3.34 5.93 10.01
C PRO A 42 -4.63 5.30 9.44
N PHE A 43 -5.80 5.82 9.78
CA PHE A 43 -7.08 5.39 9.24
C PHE A 43 -7.16 5.59 7.72
N ASP A 44 -6.76 6.76 7.23
CA ASP A 44 -6.76 7.07 5.79
C ASP A 44 -5.79 6.16 5.03
N VAL A 45 -4.62 5.89 5.60
CA VAL A 45 -3.63 4.99 4.99
C VAL A 45 -4.20 3.57 4.85
N VAL A 46 -4.90 3.04 5.87
CA VAL A 46 -5.55 1.72 5.74
C VAL A 46 -6.63 1.73 4.68
N GLY A 47 -7.45 2.79 4.61
CA GLY A 47 -8.44 2.97 3.54
C GLY A 47 -7.80 2.99 2.15
N HIS A 48 -6.64 3.66 2.01
CA HIS A 48 -5.87 3.70 0.77
C HIS A 48 -5.32 2.32 0.37
N LEU A 49 -4.80 1.55 1.32
CA LEU A 49 -4.36 0.19 1.07
C LEU A 49 -5.51 -0.69 0.57
N VAL A 50 -6.71 -0.59 1.16
CA VAL A 50 -7.91 -1.29 0.70
C VAL A 50 -8.28 -0.89 -0.74
N ALA A 51 -8.25 0.41 -1.06
CA ALA A 51 -8.56 0.89 -2.41
C ALA A 51 -7.54 0.35 -3.44
N GLY A 52 -6.25 0.34 -3.10
CA GLY A 52 -5.19 -0.22 -3.94
C GLY A 52 -5.39 -1.70 -4.24
N GLU A 53 -5.81 -2.50 -3.24
CA GLU A 53 -6.11 -3.91 -3.44
C GLU A 53 -7.28 -4.14 -4.40
N ARG A 54 -8.27 -3.26 -4.38
CA ARG A 54 -9.46 -3.40 -5.24
C ARG A 54 -9.21 -2.98 -6.67
N THR A 55 -8.46 -1.89 -6.88
CA THR A 55 -8.50 -1.17 -8.15
C THR A 55 -7.17 -1.06 -8.86
N ASP A 56 -6.04 -1.35 -8.18
CA ASP A 56 -4.73 -1.03 -8.73
C ASP A 56 -3.93 -2.29 -9.12
N TRP A 57 -3.52 -3.10 -8.18
CA TRP A 57 -2.49 -4.13 -8.39
C TRP A 57 -2.88 -5.24 -9.36
N VAL A 58 -3.87 -6.05 -8.99
CA VAL A 58 -4.32 -7.19 -9.82
C VAL A 58 -5.03 -6.72 -11.09
N PRO A 59 -5.88 -5.68 -11.06
CA PRO A 59 -6.43 -5.12 -12.30
C PRO A 59 -5.36 -4.70 -13.31
N ARG A 60 -4.31 -3.97 -12.89
CA ARG A 60 -3.20 -3.56 -13.77
C ARG A 60 -2.35 -4.73 -14.24
N LEU A 61 -2.09 -5.70 -13.36
CA LEU A 61 -1.41 -6.93 -13.74
C LEU A 61 -2.15 -7.64 -14.89
N ARG A 62 -3.46 -7.80 -14.77
CA ARG A 62 -4.29 -8.40 -15.82
C ARG A 62 -4.24 -7.59 -17.13
N MET A 63 -4.31 -6.27 -17.04
CA MET A 63 -4.18 -5.41 -18.21
C MET A 63 -2.84 -5.60 -18.93
N ILE A 64 -1.72 -5.74 -18.20
CA ILE A 64 -0.41 -6.05 -18.78
C ILE A 64 -0.47 -7.40 -19.53
N LEU A 65 -1.03 -8.42 -18.90
CA LEU A 65 -1.09 -9.75 -19.49
C LEU A 65 -1.99 -9.82 -20.73
N GLU A 66 -3.09 -9.07 -20.75
CA GLU A 66 -4.10 -9.10 -21.83
C GLU A 66 -3.79 -8.13 -22.96
N HIS A 67 -3.29 -6.93 -22.63
CA HIS A 67 -3.21 -5.83 -23.60
C HIS A 67 -1.78 -5.30 -23.80
N GLY A 68 -0.81 -5.68 -22.95
CA GLY A 68 0.52 -5.10 -23.00
C GLY A 68 0.48 -3.58 -22.83
N ASP A 69 1.18 -2.86 -23.71
CA ASP A 69 1.23 -1.39 -23.75
C ASP A 69 0.18 -0.76 -24.70
N GLN A 70 -0.71 -1.57 -25.30
CA GLN A 70 -1.72 -1.08 -26.23
C GLN A 70 -2.84 -0.32 -25.52
N ARG A 71 -3.06 -0.58 -24.23
CA ARG A 71 -4.06 0.09 -23.42
C ARG A 71 -3.43 0.64 -22.14
N ALA A 72 -3.63 1.94 -21.87
CA ALA A 72 -3.18 2.55 -20.62
C ALA A 72 -4.05 2.11 -19.44
N PHE A 73 -3.44 2.01 -18.25
CA PHE A 73 -4.17 1.82 -17.01
C PHE A 73 -5.11 3.00 -16.76
N GLU A 74 -6.22 2.72 -16.08
CA GLU A 74 -7.06 3.79 -15.55
C GLU A 74 -6.27 4.56 -14.47
N PRO A 75 -6.38 5.90 -14.43
CA PRO A 75 -5.76 6.69 -13.36
C PRO A 75 -6.26 6.25 -11.99
N PHE A 76 -5.35 6.07 -11.02
CA PHE A 76 -5.74 5.74 -9.66
C PHE A 76 -6.45 6.92 -8.99
N ASN A 77 -7.65 6.68 -8.48
CA ASN A 77 -8.43 7.69 -7.77
C ASN A 77 -8.01 7.73 -6.28
N ARG A 78 -7.10 8.65 -5.93
CA ARG A 78 -6.55 8.77 -4.58
C ARG A 78 -7.56 9.23 -3.52
N VAL A 79 -8.67 9.84 -3.94
CA VAL A 79 -9.67 10.39 -3.01
C VAL A 79 -10.88 9.47 -2.82
N ALA A 80 -11.06 8.45 -3.67
CA ALA A 80 -12.15 7.50 -3.54
C ALA A 80 -12.18 6.80 -2.17
N MET A 81 -11.00 6.55 -1.59
CA MET A 81 -10.87 5.90 -0.29
C MET A 81 -11.60 6.63 0.84
N PHE A 82 -11.71 7.97 0.81
CA PHE A 82 -12.38 8.73 1.84
C PHE A 82 -13.88 8.42 1.88
N GLU A 83 -14.54 8.36 0.72
CA GLU A 83 -15.95 7.99 0.64
C GLU A 83 -16.15 6.50 0.93
N GLU A 84 -15.27 5.64 0.44
CA GLU A 84 -15.34 4.19 0.66
C GLU A 84 -15.10 3.78 2.11
N SER A 85 -14.32 4.56 2.87
CA SER A 85 -14.02 4.32 4.28
C SER A 85 -15.05 4.95 5.23
N LYS A 86 -15.91 5.83 4.73
CA LYS A 86 -16.88 6.55 5.53
C LYS A 86 -17.81 5.61 6.30
N GLY A 87 -17.91 5.84 7.60
CA GLY A 87 -18.75 5.06 8.50
C GLY A 87 -18.22 3.67 8.84
N LYS A 88 -17.03 3.29 8.40
CA LYS A 88 -16.38 2.04 8.78
C LYS A 88 -15.48 2.23 9.99
N SER A 89 -15.37 1.19 10.79
CA SER A 89 -14.35 1.10 11.84
C SER A 89 -13.00 0.72 11.28
N ILE A 90 -11.93 1.02 12.02
CA ILE A 90 -10.58 0.57 11.65
C ILE A 90 -10.50 -0.97 11.56
N ALA A 91 -11.22 -1.69 12.40
CA ALA A 91 -11.26 -3.14 12.39
C ALA A 91 -11.84 -3.67 11.07
N GLU A 92 -12.95 -3.11 10.58
CA GLU A 92 -13.55 -3.49 9.30
C GLU A 92 -12.62 -3.20 8.11
N LEU A 93 -11.88 -2.09 8.13
CA LEU A 93 -10.91 -1.78 7.09
C LEU A 93 -9.73 -2.76 7.10
N LEU A 94 -9.19 -3.10 8.28
CA LEU A 94 -8.10 -4.06 8.44
C LEU A 94 -8.49 -5.46 7.97
N ASP A 95 -9.68 -5.94 8.36
CA ASP A 95 -10.21 -7.24 7.95
C ASP A 95 -10.45 -7.28 6.43
N THR A 96 -10.95 -6.18 5.86
CA THR A 96 -11.14 -6.02 4.41
C THR A 96 -9.79 -6.06 3.70
N PHE A 97 -8.79 -5.33 4.18
CA PHE A 97 -7.44 -5.32 3.61
C PHE A 97 -6.83 -6.72 3.62
N ALA A 98 -6.88 -7.42 4.75
CA ALA A 98 -6.34 -8.78 4.87
C ALA A 98 -7.02 -9.76 3.90
N THR A 99 -8.35 -9.68 3.78
CA THR A 99 -9.13 -10.53 2.88
C THR A 99 -8.78 -10.28 1.42
N LEU A 100 -8.77 -9.02 0.98
CA LEU A 100 -8.44 -8.65 -0.40
C LEU A 100 -7.00 -9.03 -0.76
N ARG A 101 -6.03 -8.77 0.15
CA ARG A 101 -4.64 -9.16 -0.06
C ARG A 101 -4.50 -10.68 -0.25
N ALA A 102 -5.14 -11.47 0.58
CA ALA A 102 -5.11 -12.93 0.46
C ALA A 102 -5.64 -13.40 -0.90
N GLN A 103 -6.80 -12.88 -1.34
CA GLN A 103 -7.41 -13.17 -2.63
C GLN A 103 -6.52 -12.75 -3.81
N ASN A 104 -5.93 -11.55 -3.74
CA ASN A 104 -5.05 -11.03 -4.75
C ASN A 104 -3.76 -11.86 -4.89
N LEU A 105 -3.14 -12.26 -3.77
CA LEU A 105 -1.96 -13.12 -3.80
C LEU A 105 -2.29 -14.53 -4.30
N GLU A 106 -3.46 -15.06 -4.01
CA GLU A 106 -3.93 -16.32 -4.60
C GLU A 106 -4.09 -16.17 -6.12
N THR A 107 -4.68 -15.07 -6.58
CA THR A 107 -4.77 -14.77 -8.02
C THR A 107 -3.39 -14.73 -8.68
N VAL A 108 -2.42 -14.04 -8.07
CA VAL A 108 -1.05 -13.95 -8.60
C VAL A 108 -0.40 -15.34 -8.69
N ARG A 109 -0.58 -16.19 -7.68
CA ARG A 109 -0.06 -17.57 -7.70
C ARG A 109 -0.71 -18.42 -8.79
N ALA A 110 -2.04 -18.30 -8.96
CA ALA A 110 -2.80 -19.05 -9.95
C ALA A 110 -2.42 -18.71 -11.40
N LEU A 111 -1.88 -17.50 -11.64
CA LEU A 111 -1.40 -17.08 -12.95
C LEU A 111 -0.11 -17.79 -13.39
N GLN A 112 0.60 -18.46 -12.49
CA GLN A 112 1.82 -19.22 -12.80
C GLN A 112 2.83 -18.41 -13.64
N LEU A 113 3.05 -17.16 -13.28
CA LEU A 113 3.93 -16.24 -14.01
C LEU A 113 5.36 -16.77 -14.09
N GLU A 114 5.90 -16.75 -15.31
CA GLU A 114 7.27 -17.17 -15.59
C GLU A 114 8.23 -15.97 -15.66
N PRO A 115 9.56 -16.17 -15.57
CA PRO A 115 10.53 -15.09 -15.70
C PRO A 115 10.38 -14.25 -16.96
N LYS A 116 9.97 -14.85 -18.08
CA LYS A 116 9.70 -14.14 -19.34
C LYS A 116 8.55 -13.15 -19.25
N ASP A 117 7.57 -13.39 -18.33
CA ASP A 117 6.43 -12.49 -18.18
C ASP A 117 6.81 -11.20 -17.48
N MET A 118 7.88 -11.20 -16.66
CA MET A 118 8.33 -10.03 -15.90
C MET A 118 8.68 -8.85 -16.80
N THR A 119 9.12 -9.10 -18.02
CA THR A 119 9.47 -8.05 -19.00
C THR A 119 8.29 -7.58 -19.85
N ARG A 120 7.09 -8.16 -19.66
CA ARG A 120 5.90 -7.74 -20.42
C ARG A 120 5.61 -6.26 -20.20
N PRO A 121 5.43 -5.48 -21.27
CA PRO A 121 5.17 -4.06 -21.17
C PRO A 121 3.74 -3.78 -20.73
N GLY A 122 3.56 -2.69 -20.00
CA GLY A 122 2.29 -2.04 -19.70
C GLY A 122 2.40 -0.55 -19.96
N LYS A 123 1.29 0.16 -19.92
CA LYS A 123 1.25 1.61 -20.16
C LYS A 123 0.64 2.33 -18.98
N HIS A 124 1.48 3.00 -18.19
CA HIS A 124 1.01 3.85 -17.11
C HIS A 124 0.53 5.21 -17.67
N PRO A 125 -0.60 5.77 -17.22
CA PRO A 125 -1.16 7.00 -17.80
C PRO A 125 -0.23 8.22 -17.72
N SER A 126 0.61 8.29 -16.68
CA SER A 126 1.52 9.43 -16.45
C SER A 126 3.01 9.09 -16.66
N LEU A 127 3.42 7.82 -16.45
CA LEU A 127 4.83 7.42 -16.51
C LEU A 127 5.23 6.80 -17.86
N GLY A 128 4.26 6.53 -18.74
CA GLY A 128 4.53 5.87 -20.01
C GLY A 128 4.73 4.36 -19.88
N SER A 129 5.72 3.82 -20.56
CA SER A 129 5.99 2.38 -20.56
C SER A 129 6.53 1.91 -19.21
N VAL A 130 5.96 0.82 -18.70
CA VAL A 130 6.37 0.11 -17.47
C VAL A 130 6.38 -1.38 -17.73
N THR A 131 6.96 -2.19 -16.84
CA THR A 131 6.95 -3.65 -16.96
C THR A 131 6.15 -4.30 -15.83
N LEU A 132 5.79 -5.58 -16.00
CA LEU A 132 5.13 -6.37 -14.97
C LEU A 132 5.99 -6.46 -13.69
N GLU A 133 7.31 -6.66 -13.84
CA GLU A 133 8.25 -6.66 -12.72
C GLU A 133 8.19 -5.35 -11.95
N GLN A 134 8.21 -4.21 -12.67
CA GLN A 134 8.13 -2.89 -12.04
C GLN A 134 6.81 -2.69 -11.29
N LEU A 135 5.68 -3.16 -11.82
CA LEU A 135 4.40 -3.10 -11.13
C LEU A 135 4.44 -3.91 -9.82
N LEU A 136 4.93 -5.14 -9.86
CA LEU A 136 5.01 -6.02 -8.69
C LEU A 136 6.01 -5.51 -7.64
N ALA A 137 7.15 -4.99 -8.07
CA ALA A 137 8.12 -4.36 -7.17
C ALA A 137 7.54 -3.07 -6.55
N THR A 138 6.76 -2.31 -7.32
CA THR A 138 6.07 -1.12 -6.83
C THR A 138 5.05 -1.48 -5.76
N TRP A 139 4.30 -2.57 -5.91
CA TRP A 139 3.36 -3.02 -4.88
C TRP A 139 4.06 -3.26 -3.54
N VAL A 140 5.20 -3.97 -3.55
CA VAL A 140 5.99 -4.21 -2.32
C VAL A 140 6.48 -2.89 -1.71
N THR A 141 7.08 -2.02 -2.52
CA THR A 141 7.64 -0.75 -2.01
C THR A 141 6.57 0.23 -1.56
N HIS A 142 5.40 0.20 -2.16
CA HIS A 142 4.21 0.95 -1.75
C HIS A 142 3.76 0.53 -0.34
N ASP A 143 3.65 -0.76 -0.08
CA ASP A 143 3.32 -1.28 1.24
C ASP A 143 4.33 -0.83 2.31
N MET A 144 5.63 -0.96 2.02
CA MET A 144 6.69 -0.53 2.94
C MET A 144 6.65 0.99 3.18
N THR A 145 6.31 1.76 2.16
CA THR A 145 6.13 3.22 2.28
C THR A 145 5.00 3.55 3.25
N HIS A 146 3.86 2.86 3.15
CA HIS A 146 2.72 3.11 4.01
C HIS A 146 2.90 2.59 5.44
N LEU A 147 3.59 1.48 5.64
CA LEU A 147 4.02 1.05 6.99
C LEU A 147 4.91 2.10 7.65
N ALA A 148 5.89 2.63 6.92
CA ALA A 148 6.75 3.71 7.41
C ALA A 148 5.95 5.00 7.67
N GLN A 149 4.97 5.32 6.83
CA GLN A 149 4.09 6.47 7.00
C GLN A 149 3.26 6.35 8.29
N ILE A 150 2.59 5.22 8.53
CA ILE A 150 1.82 5.00 9.76
C ILE A 150 2.73 5.16 10.99
N SER A 151 3.90 4.50 10.98
CA SER A 151 4.86 4.58 12.09
C SER A 151 5.34 6.01 12.34
N ARG A 152 5.59 6.77 11.27
CA ARG A 152 6.01 8.18 11.36
C ARG A 152 4.89 9.06 11.91
N VAL A 153 3.66 8.91 11.41
CA VAL A 153 2.52 9.69 11.90
C VAL A 153 2.32 9.48 13.40
N ILE A 154 2.37 8.23 13.86
CA ILE A 154 2.24 7.89 15.29
C ILE A 154 3.39 8.52 16.08
N ALA A 155 4.64 8.37 15.63
CA ALA A 155 5.81 8.92 16.33
C ALA A 155 5.75 10.45 16.44
N LYS A 156 5.29 11.14 15.40
CA LYS A 156 5.20 12.61 15.39
C LYS A 156 4.19 13.18 16.38
N GLN A 157 3.24 12.38 16.87
CA GLN A 157 2.32 12.83 17.92
C GLN A 157 3.03 13.08 19.27
N PHE A 158 4.25 12.57 19.43
CA PHE A 158 5.08 12.79 20.63
C PHE A 158 6.23 13.80 20.42
N THR A 159 6.16 14.61 19.38
CA THR A 159 7.27 15.51 18.99
C THR A 159 7.70 16.46 20.12
N ASP A 160 6.75 16.97 20.89
CA ASP A 160 7.03 17.90 21.99
C ASP A 160 7.42 17.15 23.28
N GLU A 161 6.80 15.99 23.53
CA GLU A 161 7.01 15.20 24.75
C GLU A 161 8.39 14.55 24.81
N VAL A 162 9.00 14.24 23.64
CA VAL A 162 10.35 13.66 23.63
C VAL A 162 11.42 14.69 24.03
N GLY A 163 11.11 15.97 24.03
CA GLY A 163 12.04 17.03 24.43
C GLY A 163 13.40 16.94 23.73
N PRO A 164 14.53 17.04 24.46
CA PRO A 164 15.88 17.02 23.87
C PRO A 164 16.24 15.72 23.12
N TRP A 165 15.57 14.60 23.41
CA TRP A 165 15.80 13.33 22.73
C TRP A 165 15.47 13.38 21.23
N ARG A 166 14.69 14.38 20.79
CA ARG A 166 14.35 14.60 19.38
C ARG A 166 15.59 14.62 18.48
N GLU A 167 16.71 15.14 18.97
CA GLU A 167 17.96 15.18 18.21
C GLU A 167 18.42 13.80 17.70
N TYR A 168 18.14 12.74 18.47
CA TYR A 168 18.54 11.36 18.18
C TYR A 168 17.47 10.53 17.48
N ILE A 169 16.25 11.06 17.32
CA ILE A 169 15.10 10.32 16.75
C ILE A 169 14.87 10.74 15.30
N GLY A 170 15.52 10.03 14.37
CA GLY A 170 15.53 10.38 12.95
C GLY A 170 14.13 10.45 12.30
N VAL A 171 13.13 9.71 12.79
CA VAL A 171 11.75 9.73 12.25
C VAL A 171 11.06 11.07 12.49
N LEU A 172 11.44 11.83 13.51
CA LEU A 172 10.89 13.15 13.84
C LEU A 172 11.51 14.29 13.00
N ASN A 173 12.59 13.99 12.29
CA ASN A 173 13.38 14.97 11.53
C ASN A 173 13.22 14.82 10.00
N ARG A 174 12.23 14.04 9.57
CA ARG A 174 11.94 13.78 8.15
C ARG A 174 10.61 14.36 7.73
#